data_27ea6ffd2c7f219e92c5e0b2db31f9da
#
_entry.id   27ea6ffd2c7f219e92c5e0b2db31f9da
#
_cell.length_a   1.000
_cell.length_b   1.000
_cell.length_c   1.000
_cell.angle_alpha   90.00
_cell.angle_beta   90.00
_cell.angle_gamma   90.00
#
_symmetry.space_group_name_H-M   'P 1'
#
loop_
_entity.id
_entity.type
_entity.pdbx_description
1 polymer ?
#
loop_
_entity_poly.entity_id
_entity_poly.type
_entity_poly.pdbx_seq_one_letter_code
_entity_poly.pdbx_strand_id
1 'polypeptide(L)' 'IIFDDVEVGEGSQLVNCIVDKHVRIPPNTQIGINKVEDAKRFKISEKGIVVIPESYQF' A
#
# COMPACT_ATOMS: atom_id res chain seq x y z
N ILE A 1 -3.84 -6.05 -5.28
CA ILE A 1 -4.18 -5.50 -6.61
C ILE A 1 -3.51 -4.15 -6.78
N ILE A 2 -2.82 -3.99 -7.88
CA ILE A 2 -2.12 -2.76 -8.19
C ILE A 2 -2.71 -2.19 -9.47
N PHE A 3 -3.18 -0.94 -9.40
CA PHE A 3 -3.79 -0.28 -10.55
C PHE A 3 -2.73 0.38 -11.43
N ASP A 4 -3.20 1.05 -12.49
CA ASP A 4 -2.32 1.65 -13.48
C ASP A 4 -1.51 2.82 -12.87
N ASP A 5 -0.34 3.06 -13.46
CA ASP A 5 0.54 4.17 -13.07
C ASP A 5 0.97 4.11 -11.60
N VAL A 6 1.26 2.89 -11.13
CA VAL A 6 1.81 2.68 -9.81
C VAL A 6 3.26 2.23 -9.94
N GLU A 7 4.14 2.88 -9.21
CA GLU A 7 5.54 2.48 -9.11
C GLU A 7 5.83 1.92 -7.73
N VAL A 8 6.44 0.75 -7.70
CA VAL A 8 6.82 0.10 -6.45
C VAL A 8 8.33 0.09 -6.36
N GLY A 9 8.88 0.71 -5.32
CA GLY A 9 10.31 0.78 -5.12
C GLY A 9 10.93 -0.59 -4.84
N GLU A 10 12.19 -0.72 -5.18
CA GLU A 10 12.92 -1.98 -5.00
C GLU A 10 12.97 -2.39 -3.53
N GLY A 11 12.79 -3.68 -3.28
CA GLY A 11 12.82 -4.22 -1.92
C GLY A 11 11.54 -4.01 -1.14
N SER A 12 10.50 -3.43 -1.74
CA SER A 12 9.22 -3.24 -1.06
C SER A 12 8.45 -4.56 -1.00
N GLN A 13 7.69 -4.74 0.08
CA GLN A 13 6.86 -5.91 0.28
C GLN A 13 5.41 -5.47 0.45
N LEU A 14 4.55 -5.95 -0.43
CA LEU A 14 3.12 -5.64 -0.43
C LEU A 14 2.34 -6.94 -0.25
N VAL A 15 1.61 -7.03 0.85
CA VAL A 15 0.84 -8.23 1.19
C VAL A 15 -0.60 -7.82 1.47
N ASN A 16 -1.54 -8.49 0.80
CA ASN A 16 -2.98 -8.25 0.99
C ASN A 16 -3.31 -6.76 0.94
N CYS A 17 -2.95 -6.11 -0.16
CA CYS A 17 -3.22 -4.69 -0.31
C CYS A 17 -3.78 -4.37 -1.69
N ILE A 18 -4.48 -3.26 -1.76
CA ILE A 18 -4.96 -2.67 -2.99
C ILE A 18 -4.28 -1.31 -3.11
N VAL A 19 -3.54 -1.08 -4.20
CA VAL A 19 -2.88 0.19 -4.45
C VAL A 19 -3.57 0.85 -5.63
N ASP A 20 -4.21 1.97 -5.38
CA ASP A 20 -4.91 2.70 -6.42
C ASP A 20 -3.91 3.42 -7.34
N LYS A 21 -4.42 4.03 -8.42
CA LYS A 21 -3.56 4.63 -9.45
C LYS A 21 -2.81 5.87 -8.94
N HIS A 22 -1.73 6.20 -9.65
CA HIS A 22 -0.90 7.37 -9.38
C HIS A 22 -0.25 7.35 -8.00
N VAL A 23 0.17 6.17 -7.56
CA VAL A 23 0.86 6.02 -6.28
C VAL A 23 2.30 5.61 -6.54
N ARG A 24 3.22 6.22 -5.82
CA ARG A 24 4.64 5.86 -5.88
C ARG A 24 5.07 5.36 -4.51
N ILE A 25 5.47 4.11 -4.46
CA ILE A 25 5.89 3.47 -3.24
C ILE A 25 7.41 3.51 -3.18
N PRO A 26 8.00 4.15 -2.15
CA PRO A 26 9.45 4.22 -2.04
C PRO A 26 10.07 2.84 -1.79
N PRO A 27 11.37 2.70 -2.04
CA PRO A 27 12.04 1.42 -1.81
C PRO A 27 11.99 0.99 -0.34
N ASN A 28 12.02 -0.30 -0.13
CA ASN A 28 12.03 -0.92 1.20
C ASN A 28 10.80 -0.59 2.04
N THR A 29 9.65 -0.41 1.38
CA THR A 29 8.39 -0.15 2.06
C THR A 29 7.69 -1.48 2.32
N GLN A 30 7.14 -1.63 3.53
CA GLN A 30 6.37 -2.82 3.91
C GLN A 30 4.91 -2.43 4.13
N ILE A 31 4.02 -3.08 3.41
CA ILE A 31 2.58 -2.84 3.51
C ILE A 31 1.87 -4.18 3.66
N GLY A 32 0.99 -4.27 4.64
CA GLY A 32 0.26 -5.51 4.93
C GLY A 32 1.02 -6.46 5.84
N ILE A 33 2.21 -6.06 6.31
CA ILE A 33 3.02 -6.87 7.22
C ILE A 33 2.77 -6.46 8.65
N ASN A 34 2.85 -5.16 8.94
CA ASN A 34 2.54 -4.64 10.26
C ASN A 34 1.20 -3.91 10.21
N LYS A 35 0.14 -4.62 10.57
CA LYS A 35 -1.22 -4.07 10.48
C LYS A 35 -1.45 -2.89 11.40
N VAL A 36 -0.77 -2.84 12.53
CA VAL A 36 -0.92 -1.72 13.47
C VAL A 36 -0.41 -0.43 12.84
N GLU A 37 0.75 -0.48 12.22
CA GLU A 37 1.31 0.68 11.53
C GLU A 37 0.47 1.06 10.32
N ASP A 38 0.00 0.07 9.57
CA ASP A 38 -0.80 0.31 8.39
C ASP A 38 -2.13 0.97 8.75
N ALA A 39 -2.73 0.56 9.85
CA ALA A 39 -4.01 1.13 10.30
C ALA A 39 -3.90 2.61 10.64
N LYS A 40 -2.71 3.08 11.01
CA LYS A 40 -2.48 4.50 11.30
C LYS A 40 -2.40 5.34 10.03
N ARG A 41 -2.04 4.72 8.90
CA ARG A 41 -1.79 5.44 7.64
C ARG A 41 -2.85 5.17 6.58
N PHE A 42 -3.43 4.00 6.59
CA PHE A 42 -4.34 3.55 5.53
C PHE A 42 -5.61 2.99 6.13
N LYS A 43 -6.61 2.81 5.26
CA LYS A 43 -7.81 2.09 5.64
C LYS A 43 -7.57 0.59 5.47
N ILE A 44 -8.03 -0.18 6.44
CA ILE A 44 -7.95 -1.64 6.37
C ILE A 44 -9.38 -2.17 6.34
N SER A 45 -9.68 -3.00 5.35
CA SER A 45 -11.00 -3.59 5.20
C SER A 45 -11.26 -4.63 6.29
N GLU A 46 -12.51 -5.07 6.43
CA GLU A 46 -12.89 -6.10 7.38
C GLU A 46 -12.11 -7.39 7.20
N LYS A 47 -11.68 -7.66 5.98
CA LYS A 47 -10.91 -8.87 5.66
C LYS A 47 -9.40 -8.68 5.84
N GLY A 48 -8.98 -7.54 6.36
CA GLY A 48 -7.57 -7.27 6.58
C GLY A 48 -6.81 -6.82 5.34
N ILE A 49 -7.52 -6.31 4.33
CA ILE A 49 -6.89 -5.80 3.11
C ILE A 49 -6.60 -4.31 3.29
N VAL A 50 -5.35 -3.93 3.10
CA VAL A 50 -4.93 -2.54 3.20
C VAL A 50 -5.27 -1.83 1.90
N VAL A 51 -5.92 -0.68 1.98
CA VAL A 51 -6.31 0.10 0.81
C VAL A 51 -5.51 1.41 0.79
N ILE A 52 -4.71 1.60 -0.26
CA ILE A 52 -3.94 2.82 -0.46
C ILE A 52 -4.69 3.66 -1.48
N PRO A 53 -5.15 4.86 -1.10
CA PRO A 53 -5.98 5.67 -1.99
C PRO A 53 -5.18 6.25 -3.15
N GLU A 54 -5.92 6.68 -4.17
CA GLU A 54 -5.35 7.29 -5.36
C GLU A 54 -4.48 8.50 -4.99
N SER A 55 -3.32 8.59 -5.64
CA SER A 55 -2.37 9.70 -5.46
C SER A 55 -1.86 9.86 -4.02
N TYR A 56 -1.90 8.81 -3.24
CA TYR A 56 -1.35 8.85 -1.89
C TYR A 56 0.16 9.16 -1.94
N GLN A 57 0.62 10.03 -1.08
CA GLN A 57 2.03 10.42 -1.00
C GLN A 57 2.66 9.83 0.26
N PHE A 58 3.67 9.04 0.02
CA PHE A 58 4.45 8.44 1.10
C PHE A 58 5.46 9.42 1.70
#